data_ab8728c4c0ef59dbb645e2a0ce16c456
#
_entry.id   ab8728c4c0ef59dbb645e2a0ce16c456
#
_cell.length_a   1.000
_cell.length_b   1.000
_cell.length_c   1.000
_cell.angle_alpha   90.00
_cell.angle_beta   90.00
_cell.angle_gamma   90.00
#
_symmetry.space_group_name_H-M   'P 1'
#
loop_
_entity.id
_entity.type
_entity.pdbx_description
1 polymer ?
#
loop_
_entity_poly.entity_id
_entity_poly.type
_entity_poly.pdbx_seq_one_letter_code
_entity_poly.pdbx_strand_id
1 'polypeptide(L)'
;VIRLSIPFRQALSRLTLPVMLVFSLGCVLIGRADQHLSDRLRSALDDLLAPAYMLVSGPIQAVEHSTGAIGHLFELSQENAQLRAQNKELLQWQEVAMALQAQNDALKASLHFVPPPTPHFSTGEVVADLGGVYARSVLVLVPPSNGDPQTLLGAVAMDGRGLAGRVVDAGSRSARVLLITDINSRIPVAIGANGEPALMVGNNGPDPSLLYWSPSQPPAEGAMVLTSAEGGAFAPGLPVGVVHYNAQNQPVVLPLAHLSALRILRLFSYPDNLPDLTPIPHKKPDASSIRHHRKH
;
A
#
# COMPACT_ATOMS: atom_id res chain seq x y z
N VAL A 1 -33.35 -51.47 -49.17
CA VAL A 1 -33.74 -52.36 -48.06
C VAL A 1 -33.58 -53.79 -48.58
N ILE A 2 -32.47 -54.44 -48.25
CA ILE A 2 -32.20 -55.83 -48.70
C ILE A 2 -33.00 -56.75 -47.79
N ARG A 3 -34.06 -57.37 -48.35
CA ARG A 3 -34.83 -58.39 -47.65
C ARG A 3 -34.07 -59.71 -47.75
N LEU A 4 -33.38 -60.12 -46.70
CA LEU A 4 -32.83 -61.47 -46.59
C LEU A 4 -33.96 -62.48 -46.48
N SER A 5 -33.93 -63.52 -47.35
CA SER A 5 -34.92 -64.58 -47.39
C SER A 5 -34.94 -65.42 -46.10
N ILE A 6 -36.15 -65.82 -45.68
CA ILE A 6 -36.45 -66.54 -44.42
C ILE A 6 -35.56 -67.77 -44.17
N PRO A 7 -35.18 -68.59 -45.18
CA PRO A 7 -34.30 -69.74 -44.97
C PRO A 7 -32.90 -69.43 -44.54
N PHE A 8 -32.37 -68.26 -44.93
CA PHE A 8 -31.01 -67.82 -44.58
C PHE A 8 -30.90 -67.41 -43.10
N ARG A 9 -31.97 -66.86 -42.56
CA ARG A 9 -32.08 -66.48 -41.13
C ARG A 9 -32.09 -67.70 -40.21
N GLN A 10 -32.74 -68.78 -40.63
CA GLN A 10 -32.80 -70.08 -39.86
C GLN A 10 -31.47 -70.84 -39.92
N ALA A 11 -30.76 -70.80 -41.06
CA ALA A 11 -29.43 -71.39 -41.19
C ALA A 11 -28.39 -70.61 -40.34
N LEU A 12 -28.48 -69.29 -40.31
CA LEU A 12 -27.58 -68.43 -39.49
C LEU A 12 -27.80 -68.65 -37.98
N SER A 13 -29.06 -68.79 -37.53
CA SER A 13 -29.36 -69.06 -36.14
C SER A 13 -28.92 -70.43 -35.64
N ARG A 14 -28.85 -71.45 -36.51
CA ARG A 14 -28.32 -72.78 -36.18
C ARG A 14 -26.80 -72.84 -36.17
N LEU A 15 -26.13 -71.90 -36.88
CA LEU A 15 -24.69 -71.83 -36.95
C LEU A 15 -24.10 -70.95 -35.79
N THR A 16 -24.86 -70.06 -35.21
CA THR A 16 -24.41 -69.17 -34.15
C THR A 16 -23.99 -69.92 -32.87
N LEU A 17 -24.74 -70.96 -32.52
CA LEU A 17 -24.46 -71.73 -31.28
C LEU A 17 -23.15 -72.52 -31.35
N PRO A 18 -22.86 -73.32 -32.44
CA PRO A 18 -21.54 -73.98 -32.53
C PRO A 18 -20.39 -73.02 -32.73
N VAL A 19 -20.59 -71.91 -33.45
CA VAL A 19 -19.55 -70.92 -33.62
C VAL A 19 -19.18 -70.23 -32.30
N MET A 20 -20.17 -69.89 -31.48
CA MET A 20 -19.99 -69.36 -30.12
C MET A 20 -19.27 -70.39 -29.22
N LEU A 21 -19.60 -71.65 -29.37
CA LEU A 21 -19.00 -72.71 -28.57
C LEU A 21 -17.50 -72.93 -28.94
N VAL A 22 -17.20 -72.95 -30.26
CA VAL A 22 -15.83 -73.04 -30.77
C VAL A 22 -15.02 -71.76 -30.37
N PHE A 23 -15.64 -70.60 -30.44
CA PHE A 23 -15.00 -69.35 -30.03
C PHE A 23 -14.72 -69.33 -28.53
N SER A 24 -15.71 -69.76 -27.69
CA SER A 24 -15.52 -69.85 -26.26
C SER A 24 -14.45 -70.87 -25.86
N LEU A 25 -14.45 -72.03 -26.51
CA LEU A 25 -13.41 -73.06 -26.30
C LEU A 25 -12.03 -72.61 -26.74
N GLY A 26 -11.98 -71.86 -27.89
CA GLY A 26 -10.77 -71.22 -28.36
C GLY A 26 -10.19 -70.19 -27.36
N CYS A 27 -11.04 -69.36 -26.80
CA CYS A 27 -10.63 -68.39 -25.78
C CYS A 27 -10.15 -69.07 -24.48
N VAL A 28 -10.75 -70.18 -24.10
CA VAL A 28 -10.29 -70.95 -22.91
C VAL A 28 -8.98 -71.67 -23.18
N LEU A 29 -8.76 -72.21 -24.37
CA LEU A 29 -7.51 -72.81 -24.79
C LEU A 29 -6.36 -71.83 -24.92
N ILE A 30 -6.65 -70.64 -25.46
CA ILE A 30 -5.66 -69.54 -25.55
C ILE A 30 -5.33 -69.02 -24.17
N GLY A 31 -6.29 -68.97 -23.23
CA GLY A 31 -6.07 -68.53 -21.86
C GLY A 31 -5.26 -69.51 -21.01
N ARG A 32 -5.12 -70.79 -21.46
CA ARG A 32 -4.33 -71.81 -20.82
C ARG A 32 -2.97 -72.09 -21.46
N ALA A 33 -2.73 -71.60 -22.66
CA ALA A 33 -1.49 -71.81 -23.40
C ALA A 33 -0.57 -70.59 -23.19
N ASP A 34 0.46 -70.80 -22.39
CA ASP A 34 1.67 -70.04 -22.31
C ASP A 34 1.59 -68.49 -22.19
N GLN A 35 2.03 -67.95 -21.07
CA GLN A 35 2.11 -66.49 -20.82
C GLN A 35 2.85 -65.70 -21.89
N HIS A 36 3.71 -66.33 -22.66
CA HIS A 36 4.43 -65.70 -23.76
C HIS A 36 3.59 -65.45 -25.03
N LEU A 37 2.52 -66.20 -25.24
CA LEU A 37 1.62 -65.96 -26.38
C LEU A 37 0.62 -64.86 -26.10
N SER A 38 0.16 -64.71 -24.85
CA SER A 38 -0.78 -63.67 -24.44
C SER A 38 -0.13 -62.28 -24.54
N ASP A 39 1.17 -62.18 -24.22
CA ASP A 39 1.91 -60.90 -24.29
C ASP A 39 2.14 -60.45 -25.75
N ARG A 40 2.40 -61.39 -26.65
CA ARG A 40 2.55 -61.08 -28.08
C ARG A 40 1.23 -60.72 -28.77
N LEU A 41 0.10 -61.31 -28.34
CA LEU A 41 -1.22 -60.94 -28.84
C LEU A 41 -1.69 -59.60 -28.28
N ARG A 42 -1.38 -59.29 -27.02
CA ARG A 42 -1.62 -57.98 -26.43
C ARG A 42 -0.83 -56.89 -27.15
N SER A 43 0.47 -57.07 -27.35
CA SER A 43 1.27 -56.07 -28.02
C SER A 43 0.85 -55.85 -29.49
N ALA A 44 0.47 -56.90 -30.21
CA ALA A 44 -0.06 -56.79 -31.57
C ALA A 44 -1.43 -56.10 -31.64
N LEU A 45 -2.28 -56.28 -30.63
CA LEU A 45 -3.56 -55.57 -30.49
C LEU A 45 -3.38 -54.13 -30.09
N ASP A 46 -2.42 -53.84 -29.21
CA ASP A 46 -2.07 -52.49 -28.79
C ASP A 46 -1.47 -51.69 -29.96
N ASP A 47 -0.61 -52.33 -30.79
CA ASP A 47 -0.04 -51.70 -31.98
C ASP A 47 -1.10 -51.45 -33.07
N LEU A 48 -2.13 -52.29 -33.18
CA LEU A 48 -3.20 -52.10 -34.13
C LEU A 48 -4.23 -51.06 -33.69
N LEU A 49 -4.38 -50.89 -32.37
CA LEU A 49 -5.29 -49.91 -31.76
C LEU A 49 -4.65 -48.58 -31.45
N ALA A 50 -3.28 -48.52 -31.42
CA ALA A 50 -2.51 -47.31 -31.16
C ALA A 50 -2.90 -46.12 -32.08
N PRO A 51 -3.08 -46.32 -33.43
CA PRO A 51 -3.51 -45.21 -34.27
C PRO A 51 -4.94 -44.74 -33.98
N ALA A 52 -5.81 -45.63 -33.49
CA ALA A 52 -7.18 -45.25 -33.12
C ALA A 52 -7.23 -44.45 -31.80
N TYR A 53 -6.35 -44.75 -30.88
CA TYR A 53 -6.19 -43.94 -29.62
C TYR A 53 -5.62 -42.55 -29.94
N MET A 54 -4.70 -42.39 -30.88
CA MET A 54 -4.17 -41.10 -31.29
C MET A 54 -5.23 -40.20 -31.93
N LEU A 55 -6.21 -40.75 -32.60
CA LEU A 55 -7.31 -39.98 -33.21
C LEU A 55 -8.34 -39.51 -32.18
N VAL A 56 -8.47 -40.19 -31.04
CA VAL A 56 -9.44 -39.84 -30.00
C VAL A 56 -8.82 -38.92 -28.92
N SER A 57 -7.53 -39.08 -28.62
CA SER A 57 -6.85 -38.28 -27.59
C SER A 57 -6.33 -36.94 -28.11
N GLY A 58 -6.08 -36.79 -29.42
CA GLY A 58 -5.57 -35.56 -30.01
C GLY A 58 -6.47 -34.32 -29.83
N PRO A 59 -7.79 -34.40 -30.05
CA PRO A 59 -8.65 -33.21 -29.96
C PRO A 59 -8.92 -32.74 -28.53
N ILE A 60 -8.80 -33.62 -27.53
CA ILE A 60 -9.09 -33.23 -26.11
C ILE A 60 -7.99 -32.34 -25.54
N GLN A 61 -6.72 -32.62 -25.82
CA GLN A 61 -5.59 -31.78 -25.39
C GLN A 61 -5.53 -30.43 -26.11
N ALA A 62 -5.93 -30.39 -27.39
CA ALA A 62 -6.00 -29.14 -28.14
C ALA A 62 -7.10 -28.19 -27.65
N VAL A 63 -8.21 -28.72 -27.11
CA VAL A 63 -9.29 -27.91 -26.55
C VAL A 63 -8.93 -27.34 -25.18
N GLU A 64 -8.21 -28.09 -24.33
CA GLU A 64 -7.76 -27.55 -23.03
C GLU A 64 -6.73 -26.41 -23.20
N HIS A 65 -5.83 -26.51 -24.14
CA HIS A 65 -4.86 -25.43 -24.42
C HIS A 65 -5.50 -24.20 -25.10
N SER A 66 -6.55 -24.37 -25.86
CA SER A 66 -7.21 -23.24 -26.56
C SER A 66 -8.16 -22.46 -25.64
N THR A 67 -8.82 -23.10 -24.68
CA THR A 67 -9.68 -22.41 -23.70
C THR A 67 -8.85 -21.60 -22.70
N GLY A 68 -7.68 -22.09 -22.29
CA GLY A 68 -6.75 -21.33 -21.46
C GLY A 68 -6.21 -20.07 -22.19
N ALA A 69 -5.83 -20.19 -23.46
CA ALA A 69 -5.31 -19.07 -24.24
C ALA A 69 -6.34 -17.94 -24.45
N ILE A 70 -7.60 -18.28 -24.65
CA ILE A 70 -8.68 -17.28 -24.82
C ILE A 70 -8.97 -16.59 -23.46
N GLY A 71 -8.96 -17.32 -22.34
CA GLY A 71 -9.09 -16.75 -21.01
C GLY A 71 -7.99 -15.73 -20.69
N HIS A 72 -6.74 -16.08 -20.94
CA HIS A 72 -5.60 -15.18 -20.76
C HIS A 72 -5.65 -13.94 -21.68
N LEU A 73 -6.14 -14.06 -22.90
CA LEU A 73 -6.31 -12.90 -23.80
C LEU A 73 -7.38 -11.93 -23.28
N PHE A 74 -8.47 -12.45 -22.73
CA PHE A 74 -9.50 -11.61 -22.11
C PHE A 74 -8.97 -10.94 -20.83
N GLU A 75 -8.26 -11.66 -19.97
CA GLU A 75 -7.65 -11.14 -18.77
C GLU A 75 -6.62 -10.04 -19.09
N LEU A 76 -5.72 -10.28 -20.06
CA LEU A 76 -4.76 -9.29 -20.54
C LEU A 76 -5.45 -8.07 -21.17
N SER A 77 -6.54 -8.25 -21.89
CA SER A 77 -7.29 -7.13 -22.47
C SER A 77 -7.98 -6.29 -21.40
N GLN A 78 -8.51 -6.92 -20.37
CA GLN A 78 -9.13 -6.25 -19.23
C GLN A 78 -8.08 -5.51 -18.38
N GLU A 79 -6.94 -6.15 -18.10
CA GLU A 79 -5.81 -5.53 -17.40
C GLU A 79 -5.27 -4.33 -18.18
N ASN A 80 -5.12 -4.47 -19.52
CA ASN A 80 -4.68 -3.36 -20.37
C ASN A 80 -5.69 -2.19 -20.37
N ALA A 81 -6.99 -2.49 -20.38
CA ALA A 81 -8.03 -1.48 -20.29
C ALA A 81 -7.99 -0.78 -18.91
N GLN A 82 -7.79 -1.54 -17.84
CA GLN A 82 -7.67 -1.01 -16.47
C GLN A 82 -6.41 -0.15 -16.32
N LEU A 83 -5.25 -0.62 -16.81
CA LEU A 83 -4.00 0.14 -16.81
C LEU A 83 -4.12 1.44 -17.62
N ARG A 84 -4.79 1.41 -18.76
CA ARG A 84 -5.08 2.63 -19.55
C ARG A 84 -5.99 3.60 -18.81
N ALA A 85 -7.01 3.11 -18.09
CA ALA A 85 -7.89 3.93 -17.28
C ALA A 85 -7.12 4.58 -16.13
N GLN A 86 -6.30 3.82 -15.39
CA GLN A 86 -5.43 4.33 -14.33
C GLN A 86 -4.41 5.35 -14.86
N ASN A 87 -3.81 5.08 -16.03
CA ASN A 87 -2.86 6.01 -16.64
C ASN A 87 -3.54 7.34 -17.01
N LYS A 88 -4.74 7.27 -17.58
CA LYS A 88 -5.54 8.47 -17.88
C LYS A 88 -5.88 9.26 -16.61
N GLU A 89 -6.26 8.59 -15.55
CA GLU A 89 -6.56 9.21 -14.26
C GLU A 89 -5.30 9.88 -13.67
N LEU A 90 -4.16 9.20 -13.70
CA LEU A 90 -2.88 9.76 -13.25
C LEU A 90 -2.46 10.99 -14.07
N LEU A 91 -2.68 10.99 -15.38
CA LEU A 91 -2.41 12.16 -16.23
C LEU A 91 -3.33 13.35 -15.85
N GLN A 92 -4.60 13.09 -15.58
CA GLN A 92 -5.52 14.13 -15.10
C GLN A 92 -5.07 14.71 -13.75
N TRP A 93 -4.68 13.85 -12.81
CA TRP A 93 -4.11 14.31 -11.53
C TRP A 93 -2.82 15.10 -11.71
N GLN A 94 -1.97 14.71 -12.65
CA GLN A 94 -0.76 15.46 -12.98
C GLN A 94 -1.09 16.86 -13.52
N GLU A 95 -2.07 16.99 -14.41
CA GLU A 95 -2.51 18.30 -14.93
C GLU A 95 -3.05 19.18 -13.81
N VAL A 96 -3.89 18.63 -12.92
CA VAL A 96 -4.42 19.37 -11.75
C VAL A 96 -3.29 19.80 -10.82
N ALA A 97 -2.32 18.91 -10.55
CA ALA A 97 -1.17 19.22 -9.71
C ALA A 97 -0.31 20.35 -10.30
N MET A 98 -0.05 20.32 -11.61
CA MET A 98 0.68 21.40 -12.31
C MET A 98 -0.08 22.73 -12.26
N ALA A 99 -1.40 22.71 -12.45
CA ALA A 99 -2.22 23.91 -12.37
C ALA A 99 -2.21 24.52 -10.95
N LEU A 100 -2.35 23.67 -9.92
CA LEU A 100 -2.26 24.10 -8.52
C LEU A 100 -0.87 24.62 -8.16
N GLN A 101 0.19 23.98 -8.68
CA GLN A 101 1.56 24.46 -8.49
C GLN A 101 1.74 25.85 -9.09
N ALA A 102 1.33 26.05 -10.33
CA ALA A 102 1.39 27.36 -10.99
C ALA A 102 0.60 28.44 -10.24
N GLN A 103 -0.59 28.09 -9.74
CA GLN A 103 -1.41 29.00 -8.94
C GLN A 103 -0.72 29.34 -7.60
N ASN A 104 -0.13 28.35 -6.95
CA ASN A 104 0.62 28.53 -5.70
C ASN A 104 1.82 29.43 -5.91
N ASP A 105 2.58 29.24 -7.01
CA ASP A 105 3.74 30.04 -7.34
C ASP A 105 3.34 31.49 -7.69
N ALA A 106 2.23 31.68 -8.38
CA ALA A 106 1.68 33.02 -8.64
C ALA A 106 1.26 33.74 -7.35
N LEU A 107 0.62 33.02 -6.41
CA LEU A 107 0.25 33.58 -5.10
C LEU A 107 1.49 33.92 -4.27
N LYS A 108 2.50 33.04 -4.24
CA LYS A 108 3.78 33.33 -3.57
C LYS A 108 4.48 34.54 -4.16
N ALA A 109 4.51 34.66 -5.48
CA ALA A 109 5.09 35.81 -6.16
C ALA A 109 4.33 37.11 -5.81
N SER A 110 2.99 37.09 -5.78
CA SER A 110 2.17 38.25 -5.41
C SER A 110 2.38 38.69 -3.96
N LEU A 111 2.64 37.73 -3.07
CA LEU A 111 2.92 37.99 -1.66
C LEU A 111 4.40 38.34 -1.39
N HIS A 112 5.28 38.41 -2.41
CA HIS A 112 6.73 38.52 -2.26
C HIS A 112 7.29 37.48 -1.28
N PHE A 113 6.72 36.29 -1.32
CA PHE A 113 7.09 35.20 -0.42
C PHE A 113 8.52 34.73 -0.70
N VAL A 114 9.39 34.86 0.30
CA VAL A 114 10.72 34.26 0.27
C VAL A 114 10.58 32.80 0.70
N PRO A 115 10.81 31.82 -0.20
CA PRO A 115 10.69 30.43 0.19
C PRO A 115 11.70 30.12 1.30
N PRO A 116 11.29 29.36 2.33
CA PRO A 116 12.22 28.85 3.31
C PRO A 116 13.29 28.00 2.61
N PRO A 117 14.53 27.97 3.11
CA PRO A 117 15.58 27.17 2.54
C PRO A 117 15.15 25.69 2.47
N THR A 118 15.51 25.03 1.39
CA THR A 118 15.20 23.61 1.20
C THR A 118 15.80 22.78 2.33
N PRO A 119 15.02 21.92 2.99
CA PRO A 119 15.53 21.10 4.06
C PRO A 119 16.59 20.13 3.55
N HIS A 120 17.66 19.99 4.29
CA HIS A 120 18.59 18.88 4.08
C HIS A 120 17.97 17.61 4.63
N PHE A 121 18.05 16.53 3.87
CA PHE A 121 17.54 15.24 4.35
C PHE A 121 18.66 14.21 4.39
N SER A 122 18.63 13.39 5.43
CA SER A 122 19.46 12.21 5.59
C SER A 122 18.56 10.99 5.74
N THR A 123 18.97 9.87 5.20
CA THR A 123 18.22 8.60 5.37
C THR A 123 19.02 7.72 6.32
N GLY A 124 18.34 7.20 7.33
CA GLY A 124 18.93 6.28 8.31
C GLY A 124 18.08 5.03 8.50
N GLU A 125 18.74 3.97 8.92
CA GLU A 125 18.11 2.69 9.24
C GLU A 125 17.84 2.60 10.75
N VAL A 126 16.65 2.15 11.12
CA VAL A 126 16.27 1.89 12.52
C VAL A 126 16.92 0.59 12.96
N VAL A 127 17.86 0.70 13.91
CA VAL A 127 18.64 -0.46 14.40
C VAL A 127 18.18 -0.96 15.75
N ALA A 128 17.48 -0.13 16.52
CA ALA A 128 16.93 -0.53 17.81
C ALA A 128 15.66 0.28 18.15
N ASP A 129 14.69 -0.41 18.69
CA ASP A 129 13.59 0.20 19.42
C ASP A 129 14.03 0.31 20.89
N LEU A 130 14.21 1.56 21.34
CA LEU A 130 14.60 1.87 22.73
C LEU A 130 13.34 2.06 23.59
N GLY A 131 12.18 1.60 23.09
CA GLY A 131 10.90 1.69 23.77
C GLY A 131 10.94 1.00 25.13
N GLY A 132 10.52 1.73 26.13
CA GLY A 132 10.29 1.26 27.48
C GLY A 132 8.92 1.71 27.99
N VAL A 133 8.61 1.39 29.24
CA VAL A 133 7.35 1.80 29.86
C VAL A 133 7.20 3.32 29.91
N TYR A 134 8.32 4.05 29.90
CA TYR A 134 8.34 5.50 30.12
C TYR A 134 8.78 6.33 28.91
N ALA A 135 9.30 5.71 27.86
CA ALA A 135 9.77 6.43 26.69
C ALA A 135 9.57 5.60 25.42
N ARG A 136 9.10 6.24 24.36
CA ARG A 136 8.96 5.68 23.02
C ARG A 136 9.96 6.35 22.11
N SER A 137 11.12 5.72 21.90
CA SER A 137 12.16 6.24 21.02
C SER A 137 12.83 5.12 20.23
N VAL A 138 13.37 5.47 19.07
CA VAL A 138 14.11 4.54 18.22
C VAL A 138 15.52 5.08 17.97
N LEU A 139 16.48 4.18 17.82
CA LEU A 139 17.85 4.51 17.43
C LEU A 139 17.99 4.30 15.92
N VAL A 140 18.42 5.33 15.25
CA VAL A 140 18.60 5.37 13.80
C VAL A 140 20.10 5.46 13.50
N LEU A 141 20.62 4.54 12.71
CA LEU A 141 21.99 4.60 12.19
C LEU A 141 22.01 5.48 10.95
N VAL A 142 22.84 6.52 10.97
CA VAL A 142 23.02 7.45 9.87
C VAL A 142 24.37 7.17 9.22
N PRO A 143 24.41 6.80 7.93
CA PRO A 143 25.67 6.59 7.21
C PRO A 143 26.49 7.88 7.16
N PRO A 144 27.84 7.81 7.27
CA PRO A 144 28.69 9.00 7.25
C PRO A 144 28.63 9.78 5.93
N SER A 145 28.21 9.14 4.85
CA SER A 145 27.97 9.78 3.55
C SER A 145 26.82 10.80 3.56
N ASN A 146 25.95 10.74 4.57
CA ASN A 146 24.80 11.62 4.69
C ASN A 146 25.06 12.84 5.62
N GLY A 147 26.31 13.13 5.95
CA GLY A 147 26.71 14.23 6.81
C GLY A 147 26.93 13.83 8.27
N ASP A 148 27.31 14.81 9.10
CA ASP A 148 27.49 14.62 10.53
C ASP A 148 26.11 14.51 11.22
N PRO A 149 25.81 13.38 11.90
CA PRO A 149 24.57 13.24 12.64
C PRO A 149 24.30 14.32 13.68
N GLN A 150 25.33 14.99 14.20
CA GLN A 150 25.15 16.09 15.17
C GLN A 150 24.36 17.27 14.56
N THR A 151 24.43 17.46 13.26
CA THR A 151 23.63 18.49 12.56
C THR A 151 22.15 18.12 12.44
N LEU A 152 21.81 16.88 12.81
CA LEU A 152 20.42 16.38 12.78
C LEU A 152 19.68 16.60 14.09
N LEU A 153 20.29 17.17 15.12
CA LEU A 153 19.59 17.49 16.36
C LEU A 153 18.38 18.39 16.05
N GLY A 154 17.19 18.01 16.52
CA GLY A 154 15.94 18.69 16.20
C GLY A 154 15.33 18.34 14.86
N ALA A 155 16.01 17.57 14.00
CA ALA A 155 15.48 17.15 12.72
C ALA A 155 14.17 16.36 12.86
N VAL A 156 13.29 16.55 11.90
CA VAL A 156 12.02 15.84 11.80
C VAL A 156 12.25 14.48 11.17
N ALA A 157 11.76 13.42 11.80
CA ALA A 157 11.85 12.06 11.30
C ALA A 157 10.51 11.64 10.66
N MET A 158 10.57 11.23 9.40
CA MET A 158 9.41 10.74 8.65
C MET A 158 9.66 9.33 8.12
N ASP A 159 8.61 8.52 8.11
CA ASP A 159 8.58 7.31 7.31
C ASP A 159 8.03 7.61 5.89
N GLY A 160 7.78 6.57 5.07
CA GLY A 160 7.24 6.77 3.72
C GLY A 160 5.82 7.34 3.66
N ARG A 161 5.10 7.47 4.79
CA ARG A 161 3.68 7.85 4.87
C ARG A 161 3.43 9.10 5.69
N GLY A 162 4.20 9.31 6.77
CA GLY A 162 3.93 10.42 7.66
C GLY A 162 5.01 10.66 8.71
N LEU A 163 4.69 11.56 9.62
CA LEU A 163 5.56 11.94 10.72
C LEU A 163 5.73 10.79 11.72
N ALA A 164 6.98 10.38 11.96
CA ALA A 164 7.34 9.37 12.96
C ALA A 164 7.80 10.00 14.28
N GLY A 165 8.50 11.14 14.24
CA GLY A 165 9.03 11.77 15.43
C GLY A 165 10.01 12.88 15.16
N ARG A 166 10.86 13.17 16.16
CA ARG A 166 11.92 14.18 16.10
C ARG A 166 13.22 13.65 16.72
N VAL A 167 14.35 14.03 16.16
CA VAL A 167 15.67 13.73 16.71
C VAL A 167 15.88 14.55 17.97
N VAL A 168 16.09 13.87 19.10
CA VAL A 168 16.32 14.49 20.43
C VAL A 168 17.74 14.33 20.91
N ASP A 169 18.49 13.42 20.31
CA ASP A 169 19.88 13.17 20.65
C ASP A 169 20.63 12.66 19.41
N ALA A 170 21.86 13.10 19.22
CA ALA A 170 22.65 12.76 18.03
C ALA A 170 24.10 12.45 18.45
N GLY A 171 24.51 11.21 18.16
CA GLY A 171 25.88 10.75 18.33
C GLY A 171 26.70 10.94 17.06
N SER A 172 27.89 10.33 16.99
CA SER A 172 28.77 10.42 15.82
C SER A 172 28.29 9.59 14.60
N ARG A 173 27.47 8.57 14.82
CA ARG A 173 27.00 7.65 13.76
C ARG A 173 25.53 7.25 13.91
N SER A 174 24.86 7.79 14.92
CA SER A 174 23.48 7.43 15.22
C SER A 174 22.71 8.64 15.75
N ALA A 175 21.40 8.63 15.56
CA ALA A 175 20.49 9.62 16.06
C ALA A 175 19.35 8.91 16.83
N ARG A 176 18.94 9.49 17.97
CA ARG A 176 17.78 9.03 18.72
C ARG A 176 16.57 9.84 18.32
N VAL A 177 15.56 9.16 17.82
CA VAL A 177 14.28 9.76 17.43
C VAL A 177 13.25 9.49 18.52
N LEU A 178 12.71 10.55 19.10
CA LEU A 178 11.53 10.50 19.97
C LEU A 178 10.29 10.37 19.11
N LEU A 179 9.52 9.32 19.33
CA LEU A 179 8.32 9.06 18.52
C LEU A 179 7.17 10.01 18.90
N ILE A 180 6.26 10.24 17.98
CA ILE A 180 5.06 11.06 18.20
C ILE A 180 4.14 10.49 19.28
N THR A 181 4.25 9.20 19.58
CA THR A 181 3.49 8.50 20.62
C THR A 181 4.10 8.63 22.02
N ASP A 182 5.33 9.14 22.13
CA ASP A 182 5.99 9.32 23.44
C ASP A 182 5.26 10.33 24.31
N ILE A 183 5.17 10.07 25.61
CA ILE A 183 4.48 10.95 26.58
C ILE A 183 5.08 12.37 26.65
N ASN A 184 6.35 12.52 26.30
CA ASN A 184 7.02 13.81 26.22
C ASN A 184 6.86 14.49 24.87
N SER A 185 6.28 13.81 23.88
CA SER A 185 6.03 14.37 22.56
C SER A 185 4.84 15.31 22.59
N ARG A 186 5.07 16.58 22.23
CA ARG A 186 4.05 17.62 22.10
C ARG A 186 4.26 18.30 20.76
N ILE A 187 3.27 18.18 19.88
CA ILE A 187 3.36 18.63 18.49
C ILE A 187 2.18 19.53 18.20
N PRO A 188 2.40 20.83 17.94
CA PRO A 188 1.37 21.72 17.45
C PRO A 188 0.90 21.23 16.07
N VAL A 189 -0.42 21.10 15.92
CA VAL A 189 -1.04 20.56 14.71
C VAL A 189 -2.16 21.46 14.23
N ALA A 190 -2.43 21.37 12.93
CA ALA A 190 -3.53 21.97 12.25
C ALA A 190 -4.48 20.87 11.75
N ILE A 191 -5.78 20.98 12.02
CA ILE A 191 -6.77 19.95 11.74
C ILE A 191 -7.68 20.38 10.58
N GLY A 192 -7.87 19.47 9.65
CA GLY A 192 -8.80 19.64 8.52
C GLY A 192 -8.38 20.73 7.52
N ALA A 193 -9.28 21.01 6.60
CA ALA A 193 -9.05 22.02 5.55
C ALA A 193 -8.96 23.47 6.08
N ASN A 194 -9.61 23.75 7.20
CA ASN A 194 -9.60 25.07 7.82
C ASN A 194 -8.34 25.34 8.66
N GLY A 195 -7.52 24.32 8.88
CA GLY A 195 -6.28 24.44 9.65
C GLY A 195 -6.50 24.77 11.13
N GLU A 196 -7.52 24.18 11.75
CA GLU A 196 -7.85 24.46 13.16
C GLU A 196 -6.71 24.05 14.08
N PRO A 197 -6.23 24.95 14.97
CA PRO A 197 -5.11 24.66 15.81
C PRO A 197 -5.48 23.69 16.94
N ALA A 198 -4.58 22.76 17.22
CA ALA A 198 -4.65 21.86 18.37
C ALA A 198 -3.23 21.44 18.79
N LEU A 199 -3.12 20.79 19.94
CA LEU A 199 -1.89 20.18 20.42
C LEU A 199 -2.05 18.67 20.42
N MET A 200 -1.23 17.98 19.64
CA MET A 200 -1.11 16.53 19.72
C MET A 200 -0.11 16.16 20.82
N VAL A 201 -0.51 15.29 21.73
CA VAL A 201 0.30 14.83 22.86
C VAL A 201 0.37 13.31 22.85
N GLY A 202 1.58 12.78 22.89
CA GLY A 202 1.79 11.35 23.03
C GLY A 202 1.33 10.85 24.40
N ASN A 203 0.89 9.61 24.45
CA ASN A 203 0.35 8.97 25.64
C ASN A 203 0.97 7.58 25.89
N ASN A 204 2.06 7.26 25.24
CA ASN A 204 2.71 5.94 25.15
C ASN A 204 1.82 4.83 24.58
N GLY A 205 0.61 5.16 24.14
CA GLY A 205 -0.27 4.29 23.38
C GLY A 205 -0.01 4.40 21.87
N PRO A 206 -0.77 3.66 21.07
CA PRO A 206 -0.65 3.73 19.60
C PRO A 206 -1.18 5.06 19.04
N ASP A 207 -2.18 5.66 19.67
CA ASP A 207 -2.94 6.80 19.19
C ASP A 207 -2.74 8.00 20.10
N PRO A 208 -1.90 8.99 19.72
CA PRO A 208 -1.70 10.23 20.46
C PRO A 208 -3.01 11.01 20.65
N SER A 209 -3.13 11.68 21.78
CA SER A 209 -4.32 12.45 22.13
C SER A 209 -4.28 13.85 21.52
N LEU A 210 -5.44 14.38 21.14
CA LEU A 210 -5.61 15.78 20.73
C LEU A 210 -6.11 16.62 21.92
N LEU A 211 -5.40 17.71 22.23
CA LEU A 211 -5.72 18.64 23.29
C LEU A 211 -5.79 20.08 22.75
N TYR A 212 -6.42 20.96 23.52
CA TYR A 212 -6.51 22.43 23.25
C TYR A 212 -7.11 22.80 21.91
N TRP A 213 -8.01 21.97 21.38
CA TRP A 213 -8.83 22.32 20.23
C TRP A 213 -9.99 23.24 20.63
N SER A 214 -10.58 23.96 19.66
CA SER A 214 -11.69 24.88 19.93
C SER A 214 -12.94 24.15 20.38
N PRO A 215 -13.51 24.42 21.58
CA PRO A 215 -14.74 23.75 22.03
C PRO A 215 -15.96 24.00 21.14
N SER A 216 -15.96 25.11 20.39
CA SER A 216 -17.03 25.44 19.44
C SER A 216 -16.96 24.66 18.12
N GLN A 217 -15.82 24.07 17.82
CA GLN A 217 -15.55 23.28 16.61
C GLN A 217 -14.77 22.04 16.98
N PRO A 218 -15.43 20.95 17.42
CA PRO A 218 -14.75 19.71 17.73
C PRO A 218 -14.14 19.13 16.43
N PRO A 219 -12.95 18.50 16.51
CA PRO A 219 -12.29 17.89 15.37
C PRO A 219 -13.21 16.91 14.65
N ALA A 220 -13.39 17.06 13.33
CA ALA A 220 -14.23 16.14 12.58
C ALA A 220 -13.56 14.76 12.47
N GLU A 221 -14.35 13.69 12.63
CA GLU A 221 -13.88 12.31 12.40
C GLU A 221 -13.30 12.18 10.98
N GLY A 222 -12.12 11.56 10.86
CA GLY A 222 -11.42 11.40 9.59
C GLY A 222 -10.73 12.65 9.04
N ALA A 223 -10.77 13.79 9.77
CA ALA A 223 -10.06 15.00 9.36
C ALA A 223 -8.54 14.77 9.34
N MET A 224 -7.86 15.28 8.32
CA MET A 224 -6.40 15.20 8.20
C MET A 224 -5.75 16.08 9.28
N VAL A 225 -4.71 15.55 9.92
CA VAL A 225 -3.90 16.25 10.91
C VAL A 225 -2.51 16.50 10.32
N LEU A 226 -2.14 17.78 10.23
CA LEU A 226 -0.85 18.25 9.73
C LEU A 226 -0.10 18.97 10.84
N THR A 227 1.22 19.06 10.76
CA THR A 227 2.00 19.90 11.67
C THR A 227 1.69 21.38 11.44
N SER A 228 1.65 22.16 12.53
CA SER A 228 1.53 23.62 12.51
C SER A 228 2.89 24.31 12.63
N ALA A 229 3.01 25.54 12.15
CA ALA A 229 4.19 26.40 12.35
C ALA A 229 4.33 26.89 13.79
N GLU A 230 3.32 26.73 14.63
CA GLU A 230 3.34 27.21 16.00
C GLU A 230 4.45 26.53 16.80
N GLY A 231 5.19 27.30 17.58
CA GLY A 231 6.29 26.81 18.40
C GLY A 231 7.59 26.48 17.67
N GLY A 232 7.69 26.67 16.34
CA GLY A 232 8.95 26.59 15.57
C GLY A 232 9.67 25.23 15.54
N ALA A 233 9.10 24.21 16.18
CA ALA A 233 9.76 22.91 16.34
C ALA A 233 9.58 21.97 15.12
N PHE A 234 8.58 22.23 14.31
CA PHE A 234 8.26 21.45 13.10
C PHE A 234 7.95 22.38 11.93
N ALA A 235 8.36 21.98 10.74
CA ALA A 235 7.87 22.65 9.55
C ALA A 235 6.37 22.43 9.41
N PRO A 236 5.60 23.45 8.98
CA PRO A 236 4.15 23.31 8.82
C PRO A 236 3.80 22.39 7.65
N GLY A 237 2.64 21.73 7.74
CA GLY A 237 2.08 20.96 6.65
C GLY A 237 2.60 19.53 6.50
N LEU A 238 3.39 19.03 7.44
CA LEU A 238 3.82 17.62 7.41
C LEU A 238 2.65 16.70 7.82
N PRO A 239 2.38 15.63 7.07
CA PRO A 239 1.29 14.71 7.38
C PRO A 239 1.59 13.92 8.65
N VAL A 240 0.67 13.96 9.61
CA VAL A 240 0.77 13.27 10.90
C VAL A 240 -0.18 12.07 10.94
N GLY A 241 -1.46 12.30 10.71
CA GLY A 241 -2.48 11.29 10.86
C GLY A 241 -3.88 11.77 10.49
N VAL A 242 -4.85 11.03 10.94
CA VAL A 242 -6.28 11.39 10.82
C VAL A 242 -6.93 11.36 12.21
N VAL A 243 -7.91 12.23 12.41
CA VAL A 243 -8.68 12.28 13.65
C VAL A 243 -9.54 11.03 13.79
N HIS A 244 -9.54 10.45 14.97
CA HIS A 244 -10.42 9.36 15.37
C HIS A 244 -10.92 9.59 16.80
N TYR A 245 -12.11 9.08 17.12
CA TYR A 245 -12.65 9.15 18.49
C TYR A 245 -12.51 7.78 19.17
N ASN A 246 -11.84 7.76 20.31
CA ASN A 246 -11.67 6.54 21.09
C ASN A 246 -12.99 6.11 21.78
N ALA A 247 -12.98 4.98 22.49
CA ALA A 247 -14.14 4.46 23.20
C ALA A 247 -14.69 5.41 24.30
N GLN A 248 -13.88 6.35 24.77
CA GLN A 248 -14.24 7.39 25.74
C GLN A 248 -14.73 8.68 25.07
N ASN A 249 -14.97 8.65 23.75
CA ASN A 249 -15.37 9.79 22.92
C ASN A 249 -14.37 10.97 23.01
N GLN A 250 -13.09 10.68 23.13
CA GLN A 250 -12.01 11.67 23.09
C GLN A 250 -11.31 11.62 21.73
N PRO A 251 -11.01 12.79 21.12
CA PRO A 251 -10.30 12.82 19.86
C PRO A 251 -8.84 12.40 20.04
N VAL A 252 -8.43 11.45 19.22
CA VAL A 252 -7.06 10.92 19.09
C VAL A 252 -6.62 11.01 17.66
N VAL A 253 -5.34 10.83 17.40
CA VAL A 253 -4.79 10.80 16.04
C VAL A 253 -4.39 9.37 15.71
N LEU A 254 -4.93 8.82 14.62
CA LEU A 254 -4.42 7.60 14.01
C LEU A 254 -3.21 7.97 13.13
N PRO A 255 -1.97 7.60 13.52
CA PRO A 255 -0.79 7.97 12.76
C PRO A 255 -0.79 7.39 11.35
N LEU A 256 -0.36 8.16 10.36
CA LEU A 256 -0.08 7.62 9.01
C LEU A 256 1.20 6.80 9.00
N ALA A 257 2.18 7.15 9.83
CA ALA A 257 3.43 6.42 9.97
C ALA A 257 3.22 5.06 10.64
N HIS A 258 3.89 4.03 10.16
CA HIS A 258 3.87 2.70 10.76
C HIS A 258 4.83 2.60 11.95
N LEU A 259 4.47 3.20 13.06
CA LEU A 259 5.35 3.35 14.24
C LEU A 259 5.77 2.02 14.89
N SER A 260 5.01 0.94 14.67
CA SER A 260 5.34 -0.41 15.18
C SER A 260 6.31 -1.19 14.30
N ALA A 261 6.59 -0.74 13.09
CA ALA A 261 7.42 -1.47 12.11
C ALA A 261 8.34 -0.53 11.32
N LEU A 262 8.91 0.46 12.00
CA LEU A 262 9.85 1.40 11.40
C LEU A 262 11.14 0.68 11.01
N ARG A 263 11.57 0.84 9.75
CA ARG A 263 12.84 0.30 9.25
C ARG A 263 13.77 1.40 8.75
N ILE A 264 13.22 2.33 7.98
CA ILE A 264 13.97 3.42 7.36
C ILE A 264 13.25 4.71 7.70
N LEU A 265 13.99 5.68 8.18
CA LEU A 265 13.51 7.03 8.44
C LEU A 265 14.27 8.04 7.60
N ARG A 266 13.54 9.01 7.08
CA ARG A 266 14.11 10.22 6.49
C ARG A 266 14.13 11.30 7.55
N LEU A 267 15.31 11.85 7.80
CA LEU A 267 15.56 12.91 8.78
C LEU A 267 15.68 14.22 8.04
N PHE A 268 14.76 15.14 8.26
CA PHE A 268 14.73 16.46 7.61
C PHE A 268 15.23 17.51 8.60
N SER A 269 16.39 18.09 8.32
CA SER A 269 16.92 19.22 9.08
C SER A 269 16.53 20.51 8.37
N TYR A 270 15.83 21.37 9.08
CA TYR A 270 15.54 22.73 8.63
C TYR A 270 16.60 23.64 9.23
N PRO A 271 17.24 24.53 8.45
CA PRO A 271 18.16 25.51 9.01
C PRO A 271 17.42 26.41 10.01
N ASP A 272 18.08 26.79 11.09
CA ASP A 272 17.54 27.56 12.24
C ASP A 272 16.93 28.92 11.86
N ASN A 273 17.03 29.34 10.62
CA ASN A 273 16.42 30.54 10.05
C ASN A 273 15.04 30.30 9.44
N LEU A 274 14.17 29.48 10.07
CA LEU A 274 12.75 29.64 9.76
C LEU A 274 12.38 31.09 10.09
N PRO A 275 11.83 31.87 9.14
CA PRO A 275 11.41 33.23 9.43
C PRO A 275 10.47 33.20 10.61
N ASP A 276 10.78 34.01 11.62
CA ASP A 276 9.98 34.14 12.84
C ASP A 276 8.58 34.62 12.41
N LEU A 277 7.65 33.66 12.26
CA LEU A 277 6.26 33.93 11.94
C LEU A 277 5.49 34.45 13.19
N THR A 278 6.22 35.10 14.13
CA THR A 278 5.55 35.81 15.18
C THR A 278 4.57 36.81 14.56
N PRO A 279 3.29 36.81 14.95
CA PRO A 279 2.32 37.75 14.44
C PRO A 279 2.85 39.16 14.64
N ILE A 280 2.88 39.98 13.57
CA ILE A 280 3.25 41.37 13.64
C ILE A 280 2.52 41.97 14.85
N PRO A 281 3.22 42.49 15.85
CA PRO A 281 2.56 43.00 17.04
C PRO A 281 1.61 44.11 16.59
N HIS A 282 0.33 43.91 16.78
CA HIS A 282 -0.66 44.94 16.53
C HIS A 282 -0.25 46.14 17.38
N LYS A 283 0.26 47.18 16.71
CA LYS A 283 0.60 48.46 17.33
C LYS A 283 -0.65 48.92 18.08
N LYS A 284 -0.64 48.84 19.41
CA LYS A 284 -1.70 49.42 20.23
C LYS A 284 -1.86 50.85 19.80
N PRO A 285 -3.09 51.32 19.51
CA PRO A 285 -3.30 52.73 19.17
C PRO A 285 -2.78 53.55 20.34
N ASP A 286 -1.91 54.48 20.02
CA ASP A 286 -1.32 55.42 21.01
C ASP A 286 -2.45 56.11 21.77
N ALA A 287 -2.54 55.90 23.06
CA ALA A 287 -3.52 56.49 23.97
C ALA A 287 -3.29 58.02 24.12
N SER A 288 -2.31 58.60 23.42
CA SER A 288 -2.03 60.05 23.43
C SER A 288 -2.92 60.88 22.52
N SER A 289 -3.59 60.28 21.53
CA SER A 289 -4.43 61.02 20.58
C SER A 289 -5.84 61.36 21.08
N ILE A 290 -6.26 60.85 22.27
CA ILE A 290 -7.66 61.07 22.79
C ILE A 290 -7.72 62.30 23.72
N ARG A 291 -6.64 63.00 24.00
CA ARG A 291 -6.64 64.11 24.95
C ARG A 291 -6.87 65.50 24.40
N HIS A 292 -7.17 65.70 23.13
CA HIS A 292 -7.28 67.05 22.55
C HIS A 292 -8.66 67.47 22.02
N HIS A 293 -9.76 66.79 22.38
CA HIS A 293 -11.08 67.27 21.96
C HIS A 293 -12.11 67.42 23.12
N ARG A 294 -11.61 67.96 24.26
CA ARG A 294 -12.52 68.36 25.32
C ARG A 294 -12.14 69.73 25.91
N LYS A 295 -12.23 70.79 25.10
CA LYS A 295 -12.35 72.23 25.53
C LYS A 295 -12.80 73.03 24.33
N HIS A 296 -14.06 73.21 24.15
CA HIS A 296 -14.77 74.48 23.87
C HIS A 296 -16.25 74.21 23.92
#